data_0eac0fd2fa90e9a023d2d0a0305a6ce3
#
_entry.id   0eac0fd2fa90e9a023d2d0a0305a6ce3
#
_cell.length_a   1.000
_cell.length_b   1.000
_cell.length_c   1.000
_cell.angle_alpha   90.00
_cell.angle_beta   90.00
_cell.angle_gamma   90.00
#
_symmetry.space_group_name_H-M   'P 1'
#
loop_
_entity.id
_entity.type
_entity.pdbx_description
1 polymer ?
#
loop_
_entity_poly.entity_id
_entity_poly.type
_entity_poly.pdbx_seq_one_letter_code
_entity_poly.pdbx_strand_id
1 'polypeptide(L)'
;MSIQDLQRKSVEYRKTILKIIHHAHAGHTGGSLSCIDILNVLYNHVMNVSPDTFDDPTRDRYVQSKGHSVEALYTVLADKGFFPVEDLDTMEQYGSHFTGHPTRDIPGIEQNTGALGHGLSVSVGMALAAKLDKRPYRVFTLLGDGELTEGSSWEASMTAAHYKLDNLVVIIDRNKLQITGPTETVVALEPLADKFAAFGYAVRQCDGNDIAALVETFDRVPFEPGKPNLILANTVKGKGISFTENVVAWHHKVPTDDELSRAMAELDRAAAEIEVMA
;
A
#
# COMPACT_ATOMS: atom_id res chain seq x y z
N MET A 1 -15.60 5.16 -10.24
CA MET A 1 -14.61 4.92 -11.31
C MET A 1 -14.81 3.51 -11.81
N SER A 2 -14.71 3.25 -13.13
CA SER A 2 -14.84 1.88 -13.65
C SER A 2 -13.58 1.05 -13.34
N ILE A 3 -13.69 -0.29 -13.43
CA ILE A 3 -12.53 -1.19 -13.29
C ILE A 3 -11.43 -0.81 -14.30
N GLN A 4 -11.83 -0.54 -15.54
CA GLN A 4 -10.92 -0.15 -16.61
C GLN A 4 -10.21 1.19 -16.33
N ASP A 5 -10.91 2.19 -15.76
CA ASP A 5 -10.27 3.45 -15.37
C ASP A 5 -9.22 3.22 -14.28
N LEU A 6 -9.52 2.35 -13.30
CA LEU A 6 -8.56 1.96 -12.27
C LEU A 6 -7.36 1.21 -12.86
N GLN A 7 -7.57 0.30 -13.82
CA GLN A 7 -6.47 -0.38 -14.51
C GLN A 7 -5.55 0.60 -15.25
N ARG A 8 -6.12 1.57 -15.98
CA ARG A 8 -5.33 2.64 -16.64
C ARG A 8 -4.53 3.46 -15.63
N LYS A 9 -5.17 3.86 -14.53
CA LYS A 9 -4.47 4.58 -13.45
C LYS A 9 -3.30 3.79 -12.87
N SER A 10 -3.47 2.49 -12.66
CA SER A 10 -2.39 1.63 -12.17
C SER A 10 -1.16 1.63 -13.09
N VAL A 11 -1.37 1.66 -14.41
CA VAL A 11 -0.27 1.77 -15.37
C VAL A 11 0.40 3.14 -15.27
N GLU A 12 -0.37 4.23 -15.27
CA GLU A 12 0.19 5.59 -15.16
C GLU A 12 0.91 5.81 -13.83
N TYR A 13 0.40 5.27 -12.74
CA TYR A 13 1.07 5.32 -11.43
C TYR A 13 2.42 4.60 -11.45
N ARG A 14 2.53 3.43 -12.11
CA ARG A 14 3.82 2.75 -12.28
C ARG A 14 4.83 3.60 -13.04
N LYS A 15 4.39 4.29 -14.11
CA LYS A 15 5.25 5.21 -14.85
C LYS A 15 5.74 6.36 -13.97
N THR A 16 4.85 6.93 -13.17
CA THR A 16 5.19 8.03 -12.23
C THR A 16 6.18 7.55 -11.17
N ILE A 17 5.92 6.40 -10.52
CA ILE A 17 6.84 5.80 -9.54
C ILE A 17 8.25 5.63 -10.11
N LEU A 18 8.37 5.07 -11.32
CA LEU A 18 9.67 4.87 -11.94
C LEU A 18 10.40 6.18 -12.24
N LYS A 19 9.67 7.20 -12.71
CA LYS A 19 10.23 8.54 -12.97
C LYS A 19 10.74 9.19 -11.67
N ILE A 20 9.96 9.14 -10.61
CA ILE A 20 10.33 9.67 -9.29
C ILE A 20 11.60 9.00 -8.79
N ILE A 21 11.64 7.67 -8.75
CA ILE A 21 12.80 6.91 -8.27
C ILE A 21 14.03 7.16 -9.11
N HIS A 22 13.87 7.21 -10.43
CA HIS A 22 14.98 7.49 -11.35
C HIS A 22 15.53 8.90 -11.13
N HIS A 23 14.67 9.90 -11.02
CA HIS A 23 15.07 11.30 -10.80
C HIS A 23 15.73 11.51 -9.43
N ALA A 24 15.19 10.89 -8.40
CA ALA A 24 15.71 10.95 -7.04
C ALA A 24 17.03 10.18 -6.85
N HIS A 25 17.40 9.29 -7.79
CA HIS A 25 18.50 8.33 -7.66
C HIS A 25 18.43 7.48 -6.37
N ALA A 26 17.22 7.35 -5.81
CA ALA A 26 16.93 6.60 -4.59
C ALA A 26 15.48 6.12 -4.61
N GLY A 27 15.17 5.02 -3.89
CA GLY A 27 13.80 4.54 -3.74
C GLY A 27 13.68 3.02 -3.67
N HIS A 28 12.45 2.56 -3.41
CA HIS A 28 12.14 1.15 -3.23
C HIS A 28 11.23 0.64 -4.36
N THR A 29 11.79 0.50 -5.56
CA THR A 29 11.07 0.17 -6.79
C THR A 29 10.15 -1.03 -6.65
N GLY A 30 10.70 -2.17 -6.21
CA GLY A 30 9.93 -3.42 -6.15
C GLY A 30 8.75 -3.36 -5.19
N GLY A 31 8.92 -2.72 -4.02
CA GLY A 31 7.89 -2.59 -3.01
C GLY A 31 6.79 -1.60 -3.39
N SER A 32 7.13 -0.53 -4.10
CA SER A 32 6.17 0.46 -4.60
C SER A 32 5.34 -0.09 -5.76
N LEU A 33 5.97 -0.82 -6.68
CA LEU A 33 5.28 -1.47 -7.80
C LEU A 33 4.36 -2.63 -7.36
N SER A 34 4.69 -3.34 -6.26
CA SER A 34 3.83 -4.44 -5.79
C SER A 34 2.50 -3.94 -5.24
N CYS A 35 2.49 -2.84 -4.50
CA CYS A 35 1.31 -2.37 -3.76
C CYS A 35 0.51 -1.26 -4.44
N ILE A 36 0.93 -0.76 -5.60
CA ILE A 36 0.27 0.39 -6.22
C ILE A 36 -1.19 0.11 -6.62
N ASP A 37 -1.53 -1.11 -7.02
CA ASP A 37 -2.91 -1.49 -7.34
C ASP A 37 -3.81 -1.43 -6.10
N ILE A 38 -3.28 -1.86 -4.95
CA ILE A 38 -3.97 -1.77 -3.66
C ILE A 38 -4.26 -0.30 -3.31
N LEU A 39 -3.25 0.57 -3.39
CA LEU A 39 -3.40 1.99 -3.11
C LEU A 39 -4.35 2.69 -4.09
N ASN A 40 -4.27 2.34 -5.37
CA ASN A 40 -5.18 2.85 -6.39
C ASN A 40 -6.64 2.56 -6.03
N VAL A 41 -6.97 1.30 -5.72
CA VAL A 41 -8.34 0.92 -5.34
C VAL A 41 -8.75 1.59 -4.04
N LEU A 42 -7.87 1.63 -3.02
CA LEU A 42 -8.17 2.29 -1.76
C LEU A 42 -8.56 3.76 -1.94
N TYR A 43 -7.73 4.56 -2.59
CA TYR A 43 -7.94 6.00 -2.70
C TYR A 43 -8.95 6.41 -3.76
N ASN A 44 -9.13 5.63 -4.83
CA ASN A 44 -10.00 5.97 -5.94
C ASN A 44 -11.39 5.31 -5.90
N HIS A 45 -11.57 4.29 -5.04
CA HIS A 45 -12.85 3.56 -4.96
C HIS A 45 -13.37 3.40 -3.53
N VAL A 46 -12.50 3.13 -2.54
CA VAL A 46 -12.93 2.62 -1.23
C VAL A 46 -13.03 3.68 -0.14
N MET A 47 -12.00 4.52 -0.03
CA MET A 47 -11.85 5.44 1.11
C MET A 47 -12.63 6.73 0.92
N ASN A 48 -13.26 7.18 2.00
CA ASN A 48 -13.82 8.52 2.10
C ASN A 48 -12.71 9.49 2.55
N VAL A 49 -11.90 9.93 1.61
CA VAL A 49 -10.80 10.89 1.84
C VAL A 49 -10.50 11.71 0.58
N SER A 50 -10.34 13.01 0.75
CA SER A 50 -9.91 13.94 -0.29
C SER A 50 -9.18 15.13 0.35
N PRO A 51 -8.47 15.97 -0.43
CA PRO A 51 -7.88 17.19 0.10
C PRO A 51 -8.90 18.08 0.82
N ASP A 52 -10.09 18.28 0.23
CA ASP A 52 -11.14 19.14 0.79
C ASP A 52 -11.73 18.60 2.10
N THR A 53 -11.65 17.29 2.32
CA THR A 53 -12.21 16.63 3.51
C THR A 53 -11.14 16.14 4.47
N PHE A 54 -9.87 16.52 4.29
CA PHE A 54 -8.78 15.96 5.10
C PHE A 54 -8.85 16.34 6.57
N ASP A 55 -9.48 17.46 6.89
CA ASP A 55 -9.73 17.90 8.27
C ASP A 55 -11.06 17.37 8.87
N ASP A 56 -11.88 16.67 8.06
CA ASP A 56 -13.12 16.09 8.54
C ASP A 56 -12.82 14.93 9.54
N PRO A 57 -13.31 15.02 10.77
CA PRO A 57 -13.07 13.99 11.78
C PRO A 57 -13.74 12.64 11.44
N THR A 58 -14.63 12.58 10.45
CA THR A 58 -15.35 11.37 10.03
C THR A 58 -14.73 10.69 8.82
N ARG A 59 -13.70 11.28 8.19
CA ARG A 59 -13.01 10.67 7.05
C ARG A 59 -12.25 9.41 7.45
N ASP A 60 -12.08 8.50 6.51
CA ASP A 60 -11.24 7.31 6.68
C ASP A 60 -9.76 7.70 6.92
N ARG A 61 -9.02 6.83 7.59
CA ARG A 61 -7.60 6.98 7.89
C ARG A 61 -6.78 5.92 7.17
N TYR A 62 -5.59 6.29 6.68
CA TYR A 62 -4.67 5.36 6.06
C TYR A 62 -3.28 5.45 6.67
N VAL A 63 -2.68 4.31 6.99
CA VAL A 63 -1.30 4.21 7.50
C VAL A 63 -0.50 3.28 6.60
N GLN A 64 0.53 3.82 5.96
CA GLN A 64 1.51 3.06 5.17
C GLN A 64 2.54 2.44 6.12
N SER A 65 2.29 1.28 6.73
CA SER A 65 3.20 0.66 7.69
C SER A 65 4.52 0.26 7.03
N LYS A 66 4.49 -0.34 5.81
CA LYS A 66 5.66 -0.51 4.96
C LYS A 66 6.11 0.84 4.36
N GLY A 67 6.58 1.74 5.20
CA GLY A 67 6.86 3.13 4.84
C GLY A 67 7.86 3.32 3.69
N HIS A 68 8.73 2.33 3.48
CA HIS A 68 9.70 2.33 2.40
C HIS A 68 9.08 2.29 0.97
N SER A 69 7.80 1.96 0.80
CA SER A 69 7.10 2.07 -0.49
C SER A 69 6.33 3.39 -0.63
N VAL A 70 6.94 4.46 -0.16
CA VAL A 70 6.34 5.80 -0.12
C VAL A 70 6.06 6.38 -1.49
N GLU A 71 6.85 6.02 -2.51
CA GLU A 71 6.69 6.52 -3.88
C GLU A 71 5.31 6.16 -4.44
N ALA A 72 4.80 4.97 -4.08
CA ALA A 72 3.44 4.57 -4.44
C ALA A 72 2.39 5.45 -3.74
N LEU A 73 2.58 5.75 -2.45
CA LEU A 73 1.67 6.62 -1.70
C LEU A 73 1.73 8.06 -2.22
N TYR A 74 2.90 8.63 -2.43
CA TYR A 74 3.06 9.98 -2.97
C TYR A 74 2.41 10.12 -4.35
N THR A 75 2.59 9.13 -5.22
CA THR A 75 1.97 9.13 -6.55
C THR A 75 0.44 9.21 -6.46
N VAL A 76 -0.16 8.42 -5.59
CA VAL A 76 -1.62 8.42 -5.41
C VAL A 76 -2.11 9.72 -4.76
N LEU A 77 -1.40 10.24 -3.76
CA LEU A 77 -1.76 11.50 -3.10
C LEU A 77 -1.67 12.70 -4.05
N ALA A 78 -0.65 12.75 -4.92
CA ALA A 78 -0.54 13.78 -5.96
C ALA A 78 -1.71 13.70 -6.95
N ASP A 79 -2.05 12.50 -7.45
CA ASP A 79 -3.20 12.30 -8.35
C ASP A 79 -4.55 12.66 -7.69
N LYS A 80 -4.65 12.50 -6.36
CA LYS A 80 -5.82 12.94 -5.59
C LYS A 80 -5.85 14.46 -5.34
N GLY A 81 -4.79 15.19 -5.70
CA GLY A 81 -4.69 16.64 -5.57
C GLY A 81 -4.27 17.13 -4.17
N PHE A 82 -3.66 16.30 -3.35
CA PHE A 82 -3.11 16.73 -2.05
C PHE A 82 -1.95 17.71 -2.23
N PHE A 83 -1.20 17.56 -3.31
CA PHE A 83 -0.11 18.44 -3.75
C PHE A 83 0.14 18.26 -5.25
N PRO A 84 0.79 19.22 -5.92
CA PRO A 84 1.14 19.10 -7.34
C PRO A 84 2.07 17.91 -7.60
N VAL A 85 1.88 17.19 -8.71
CA VAL A 85 2.74 16.05 -9.06
C VAL A 85 4.19 16.49 -9.31
N GLU A 86 4.40 17.72 -9.76
CA GLU A 86 5.70 18.32 -10.02
C GLU A 86 6.54 18.47 -8.75
N ASP A 87 5.92 18.57 -7.58
CA ASP A 87 6.63 18.64 -6.31
C ASP A 87 7.44 17.37 -6.03
N LEU A 88 7.02 16.23 -6.61
CA LEU A 88 7.72 14.95 -6.50
C LEU A 88 9.09 14.95 -7.21
N ASP A 89 9.35 15.88 -8.12
CA ASP A 89 10.67 16.06 -8.74
C ASP A 89 11.72 16.50 -7.72
N THR A 90 11.30 16.95 -6.53
CA THR A 90 12.21 17.31 -5.44
C THR A 90 12.51 16.16 -4.47
N MET A 91 11.92 14.99 -4.67
CA MET A 91 12.07 13.84 -3.75
C MET A 91 13.55 13.49 -3.52
N GLU A 92 13.90 13.23 -2.23
CA GLU A 92 15.27 12.93 -1.78
C GLU A 92 16.31 14.03 -2.07
N GLN A 93 15.88 15.23 -2.45
CA GLN A 93 16.77 16.37 -2.66
C GLN A 93 16.97 17.14 -1.34
N TYR A 94 18.14 17.80 -1.20
CA TYR A 94 18.39 18.62 -0.03
C TYR A 94 17.35 19.74 0.10
N GLY A 95 16.71 19.81 1.28
CA GLY A 95 15.66 20.79 1.57
C GLY A 95 14.26 20.40 1.11
N SER A 96 14.09 19.25 0.48
CA SER A 96 12.76 18.72 0.14
C SER A 96 12.05 18.15 1.37
N HIS A 97 10.72 18.30 1.41
CA HIS A 97 9.86 17.58 2.36
C HIS A 97 9.56 16.14 1.92
N PHE A 98 9.71 15.83 0.62
CA PHE A 98 9.47 14.49 0.07
C PHE A 98 10.69 13.60 0.30
N THR A 99 10.65 12.85 1.40
CA THR A 99 11.70 11.91 1.80
C THR A 99 11.31 10.47 1.47
N GLY A 100 12.24 9.52 1.58
CA GLY A 100 12.04 8.10 1.28
C GLY A 100 11.08 7.34 2.21
N HIS A 101 10.44 8.04 3.15
CA HIS A 101 9.42 7.51 4.06
C HIS A 101 8.34 8.55 4.35
N PRO A 102 7.09 8.14 4.65
CA PRO A 102 6.00 9.08 4.94
C PRO A 102 6.29 9.93 6.19
N THR A 103 6.07 11.24 6.06
CA THR A 103 6.09 12.18 7.19
C THR A 103 4.81 13.01 7.21
N ARG A 104 4.34 13.37 8.40
CA ARG A 104 3.11 14.15 8.59
C ARG A 104 3.18 15.59 8.07
N ASP A 105 4.36 16.02 7.67
CA ASP A 105 4.55 17.34 7.05
C ASP A 105 4.05 17.36 5.60
N ILE A 106 3.80 16.18 5.01
CA ILE A 106 3.24 16.04 3.67
C ILE A 106 1.71 15.95 3.75
N PRO A 107 0.97 16.80 3.01
CA PRO A 107 -0.48 16.74 2.96
C PRO A 107 -1.00 15.34 2.57
N GLY A 108 -2.01 14.85 3.29
CA GLY A 108 -2.57 13.51 3.06
C GLY A 108 -1.91 12.38 3.83
N ILE A 109 -0.82 12.63 4.58
CA ILE A 109 -0.14 11.63 5.40
C ILE A 109 -0.58 11.69 6.86
N GLU A 110 -1.10 10.57 7.36
CA GLU A 110 -1.59 10.45 8.74
C GLU A 110 -0.48 10.27 9.77
N GLN A 111 0.58 9.52 9.43
CA GLN A 111 1.56 9.05 10.39
C GLN A 111 2.96 8.93 9.77
N ASN A 112 3.97 9.34 10.52
CA ASN A 112 5.36 9.04 10.19
C ASN A 112 5.58 7.53 10.30
N THR A 113 6.11 6.92 9.25
CA THR A 113 6.40 5.49 9.20
C THR A 113 7.77 5.22 8.59
N GLY A 114 8.21 3.94 8.60
CA GLY A 114 9.53 3.51 8.14
C GLY A 114 10.19 2.57 9.16
N ALA A 115 9.97 2.79 10.47
CA ALA A 115 10.25 1.78 11.48
C ALA A 115 9.18 0.68 11.37
N LEU A 116 9.53 -0.44 10.72
CA LEU A 116 8.59 -1.52 10.44
C LEU A 116 7.97 -2.09 11.72
N GLY A 117 6.76 -2.63 11.61
CA GLY A 117 5.99 -3.20 12.72
C GLY A 117 5.20 -2.18 13.56
N HIS A 118 5.40 -0.89 13.40
CA HIS A 118 4.74 0.13 14.24
C HIS A 118 3.42 0.65 13.66
N GLY A 119 3.26 0.63 12.33
CA GLY A 119 2.07 1.19 11.68
C GLY A 119 0.78 0.51 12.11
N LEU A 120 0.79 -0.81 12.31
CA LEU A 120 -0.39 -1.54 12.78
C LEU A 120 -0.77 -1.13 14.21
N SER A 121 0.20 -0.98 15.11
CA SER A 121 -0.06 -0.54 16.50
C SER A 121 -0.71 0.84 16.55
N VAL A 122 -0.23 1.78 15.73
CA VAL A 122 -0.83 3.11 15.60
C VAL A 122 -2.25 3.02 15.03
N SER A 123 -2.46 2.21 14.00
CA SER A 123 -3.77 1.98 13.38
C SER A 123 -4.79 1.38 14.34
N VAL A 124 -4.37 0.47 15.21
CA VAL A 124 -5.19 -0.08 16.30
C VAL A 124 -5.62 1.02 17.25
N GLY A 125 -4.71 1.91 17.65
CA GLY A 125 -5.03 3.07 18.47
C GLY A 125 -6.06 4.00 17.81
N MET A 126 -5.90 4.31 16.52
CA MET A 126 -6.84 5.13 15.75
C MET A 126 -8.23 4.46 15.65
N ALA A 127 -8.28 3.16 15.37
CA ALA A 127 -9.53 2.41 15.25
C ALA A 127 -10.27 2.30 16.59
N LEU A 128 -9.53 2.12 17.69
CA LEU A 128 -10.08 2.13 19.05
C LEU A 128 -10.63 3.51 19.41
N ALA A 129 -9.91 4.58 19.11
CA ALA A 129 -10.37 5.96 19.33
C ALA A 129 -11.68 6.23 18.57
N ALA A 130 -11.79 5.79 17.30
CA ALA A 130 -13.05 5.90 16.55
C ALA A 130 -14.23 5.25 17.28
N LYS A 131 -14.04 4.05 17.83
CA LYS A 131 -15.10 3.35 18.58
C LYS A 131 -15.46 4.04 19.89
N LEU A 132 -14.46 4.51 20.64
CA LEU A 132 -14.68 5.24 21.89
C LEU A 132 -15.44 6.55 21.67
N ASP A 133 -15.07 7.29 20.62
CA ASP A 133 -15.67 8.57 20.24
C ASP A 133 -16.97 8.39 19.42
N LYS A 134 -17.36 7.16 19.14
CA LYS A 134 -18.52 6.82 18.28
C LYS A 134 -18.45 7.47 16.90
N ARG A 135 -17.25 7.51 16.32
CA ARG A 135 -17.00 8.03 14.97
C ARG A 135 -17.13 6.91 13.94
N PRO A 136 -17.66 7.17 12.74
CA PRO A 136 -17.93 6.14 11.74
C PRO A 136 -16.71 5.75 10.88
N TYR A 137 -15.57 6.41 11.03
CA TYR A 137 -14.44 6.20 10.15
C TYR A 137 -13.79 4.83 10.29
N ARG A 138 -13.28 4.35 9.18
CA ARG A 138 -12.48 3.15 9.08
C ARG A 138 -11.00 3.53 9.08
N VAL A 139 -10.17 2.59 9.53
CA VAL A 139 -8.71 2.71 9.48
C VAL A 139 -8.16 1.60 8.60
N PHE A 140 -7.42 1.98 7.58
CA PHE A 140 -6.73 1.08 6.66
C PHE A 140 -5.23 1.14 6.94
N THR A 141 -4.57 -0.02 6.98
CA THR A 141 -3.12 -0.08 7.14
C THR A 141 -2.53 -1.12 6.20
N LEU A 142 -1.45 -0.73 5.50
CA LEU A 142 -0.74 -1.61 4.57
C LEU A 142 0.61 -2.02 5.16
N LEU A 143 0.76 -3.32 5.40
CA LEU A 143 2.00 -3.95 5.85
C LEU A 143 2.68 -4.70 4.71
N GLY A 144 4.00 -4.80 4.77
CA GLY A 144 4.73 -5.79 4.00
C GLY A 144 4.72 -7.15 4.70
N ASP A 145 4.84 -8.23 3.93
CA ASP A 145 4.95 -9.57 4.50
C ASP A 145 6.26 -9.76 5.30
N GLY A 146 7.40 -9.28 4.79
CA GLY A 146 8.66 -9.29 5.54
C GLY A 146 8.62 -8.47 6.83
N GLU A 147 7.74 -7.46 6.92
CA GLU A 147 7.50 -6.67 8.12
C GLU A 147 6.88 -7.50 9.26
N LEU A 148 6.22 -8.61 8.95
CA LEU A 148 5.59 -9.47 9.95
C LEU A 148 6.59 -10.27 10.80
N THR A 149 7.88 -10.13 10.56
CA THR A 149 8.92 -10.59 11.49
C THR A 149 9.03 -9.69 12.73
N GLU A 150 8.42 -8.51 12.72
CA GLU A 150 8.35 -7.60 13.86
C GLU A 150 7.29 -8.06 14.87
N GLY A 151 7.68 -8.25 16.14
CA GLY A 151 6.78 -8.74 17.21
C GLY A 151 5.58 -7.83 17.47
N SER A 152 5.77 -6.51 17.35
CA SER A 152 4.73 -5.51 17.57
C SER A 152 3.50 -5.67 16.64
N SER A 153 3.68 -6.22 15.42
CA SER A 153 2.57 -6.53 14.52
C SER A 153 1.63 -7.59 15.12
N TRP A 154 2.18 -8.59 15.80
CA TRP A 154 1.41 -9.66 16.46
C TRP A 154 0.74 -9.18 17.75
N GLU A 155 1.44 -8.36 18.55
CA GLU A 155 0.90 -7.73 19.76
C GLU A 155 -0.29 -6.82 19.41
N ALA A 156 -0.15 -6.00 18.37
CA ALA A 156 -1.22 -5.15 17.85
C ALA A 156 -2.40 -5.99 17.35
N SER A 157 -2.15 -7.12 16.70
CA SER A 157 -3.20 -8.02 16.20
C SER A 157 -4.03 -8.63 17.34
N MET A 158 -3.41 -9.05 18.44
CA MET A 158 -4.12 -9.51 19.63
C MET A 158 -5.00 -8.41 20.22
N THR A 159 -4.49 -7.18 20.27
CA THR A 159 -5.22 -6.02 20.79
C THR A 159 -6.42 -5.69 19.91
N ALA A 160 -6.25 -5.66 18.59
CA ALA A 160 -7.33 -5.40 17.63
C ALA A 160 -8.50 -6.41 17.78
N ALA A 161 -8.17 -7.68 17.91
CA ALA A 161 -9.16 -8.74 18.10
C ALA A 161 -9.87 -8.62 19.47
N HIS A 162 -9.12 -8.34 20.55
CA HIS A 162 -9.67 -8.16 21.88
C HIS A 162 -10.73 -7.05 21.92
N TYR A 163 -10.44 -5.89 21.31
CA TYR A 163 -11.36 -4.75 21.24
C TYR A 163 -12.38 -4.84 20.10
N LYS A 164 -12.40 -5.94 19.35
CA LYS A 164 -13.37 -6.19 18.26
C LYS A 164 -13.41 -5.04 17.25
N LEU A 165 -12.24 -4.61 16.77
CA LEU A 165 -12.09 -3.45 15.90
C LEU A 165 -12.49 -3.77 14.45
N ASP A 166 -13.78 -3.96 14.18
CA ASP A 166 -14.32 -4.24 12.85
C ASP A 166 -14.23 -3.04 11.88
N ASN A 167 -13.88 -1.86 12.40
CA ASN A 167 -13.52 -0.67 11.62
C ASN A 167 -12.03 -0.61 11.24
N LEU A 168 -11.22 -1.62 11.61
CA LEU A 168 -9.83 -1.76 11.20
C LEU A 168 -9.73 -2.73 10.01
N VAL A 169 -9.01 -2.32 8.97
CA VAL A 169 -8.70 -3.14 7.79
C VAL A 169 -7.18 -3.22 7.63
N VAL A 170 -6.65 -4.37 7.93
CA VAL A 170 -5.23 -4.70 7.76
C VAL A 170 -5.05 -5.34 6.39
N ILE A 171 -4.14 -4.79 5.60
CA ILE A 171 -3.80 -5.30 4.28
C ILE A 171 -2.34 -5.74 4.32
N ILE A 172 -2.06 -6.95 3.88
CA ILE A 172 -0.69 -7.45 3.76
C ILE A 172 -0.36 -7.56 2.28
N ASP A 173 0.64 -6.78 1.85
CA ASP A 173 1.29 -6.93 0.55
C ASP A 173 2.14 -8.21 0.58
N ARG A 174 1.50 -9.35 0.24
CA ARG A 174 2.11 -10.69 0.26
C ARG A 174 2.85 -10.95 -1.03
N ASN A 175 4.00 -10.29 -1.22
CA ASN A 175 4.85 -10.46 -2.40
C ASN A 175 5.94 -11.54 -2.24
N LYS A 176 6.06 -12.15 -1.06
CA LYS A 176 6.95 -13.27 -0.70
C LYS A 176 8.44 -12.95 -0.74
N LEU A 177 8.82 -11.68 -0.89
CA LEU A 177 10.22 -11.25 -0.96
C LEU A 177 10.50 -10.12 0.02
N GLN A 178 11.60 -10.22 0.75
CA GLN A 178 12.18 -9.13 1.53
C GLN A 178 13.59 -8.79 1.00
N ILE A 179 14.27 -7.81 1.62
CA ILE A 179 15.55 -7.29 1.14
C ILE A 179 16.62 -8.38 0.96
N THR A 180 16.59 -9.42 1.80
CA THR A 180 17.62 -10.47 1.85
C THR A 180 17.25 -11.75 1.11
N GLY A 181 15.99 -11.88 0.63
CA GLY A 181 15.53 -13.07 -0.08
C GLY A 181 14.07 -13.42 0.11
N PRO A 182 13.66 -14.64 -0.24
CA PRO A 182 12.30 -15.11 -0.01
C PRO A 182 11.94 -15.14 1.48
N THR A 183 10.75 -14.66 1.85
CA THR A 183 10.31 -14.60 3.25
C THR A 183 10.40 -15.96 3.94
N GLU A 184 10.00 -17.04 3.27
CA GLU A 184 9.98 -18.38 3.84
C GLU A 184 11.38 -18.97 4.10
N THR A 185 12.42 -18.40 3.49
CA THR A 185 13.82 -18.82 3.76
C THR A 185 14.52 -17.95 4.81
N VAL A 186 14.01 -16.74 5.05
CA VAL A 186 14.58 -15.83 6.06
C VAL A 186 13.93 -16.09 7.43
N VAL A 187 12.62 -15.91 7.53
CA VAL A 187 11.78 -16.32 8.68
C VAL A 187 10.41 -16.74 8.13
N ALA A 188 10.08 -18.01 8.19
CA ALA A 188 8.87 -18.56 7.62
C ALA A 188 7.60 -17.95 8.25
N LEU A 189 6.71 -17.45 7.39
CA LEU A 189 5.47 -16.79 7.80
C LEU A 189 4.25 -17.71 7.73
N GLU A 190 4.28 -18.74 6.87
CA GLU A 190 3.13 -19.62 6.67
C GLU A 190 2.86 -20.54 7.89
N PRO A 191 1.62 -20.95 8.15
CA PRO A 191 0.38 -20.55 7.45
C PRO A 191 -0.13 -19.19 7.95
N LEU A 192 0.06 -18.14 7.14
CA LEU A 192 -0.18 -16.76 7.56
C LEU A 192 -1.67 -16.45 7.80
N ALA A 193 -2.55 -16.90 6.90
CA ALA A 193 -3.98 -16.70 7.04
C ALA A 193 -4.54 -17.34 8.32
N ASP A 194 -4.08 -18.55 8.65
CA ASP A 194 -4.53 -19.28 9.85
C ASP A 194 -4.05 -18.62 11.14
N LYS A 195 -2.84 -18.04 11.14
CA LYS A 195 -2.32 -17.29 12.28
C LYS A 195 -3.21 -16.09 12.62
N PHE A 196 -3.60 -15.29 11.63
CA PHE A 196 -4.51 -14.16 11.86
C PHE A 196 -5.94 -14.62 12.19
N ALA A 197 -6.43 -15.68 11.58
CA ALA A 197 -7.73 -16.27 11.95
C ALA A 197 -7.72 -16.75 13.41
N ALA A 198 -6.63 -17.34 13.90
CA ALA A 198 -6.46 -17.75 15.28
C ALA A 198 -6.45 -16.57 16.28
N PHE A 199 -5.97 -15.38 15.85
CA PHE A 199 -6.13 -14.15 16.64
C PHE A 199 -7.58 -13.64 16.68
N GLY A 200 -8.46 -14.09 15.78
CA GLY A 200 -9.86 -13.67 15.73
C GLY A 200 -10.18 -12.67 14.59
N TYR A 201 -9.33 -12.56 13.61
CA TYR A 201 -9.60 -11.75 12.41
C TYR A 201 -10.57 -12.44 11.46
N ALA A 202 -11.37 -11.65 10.74
CA ALA A 202 -12.06 -12.10 9.55
C ALA A 202 -11.08 -11.96 8.36
N VAL A 203 -10.60 -13.09 7.84
CA VAL A 203 -9.53 -13.15 6.83
C VAL A 203 -10.11 -13.36 5.44
N ARG A 204 -9.64 -12.61 4.45
CA ARG A 204 -9.87 -12.83 3.02
C ARG A 204 -8.54 -12.78 2.28
N GLN A 205 -8.44 -13.58 1.21
CA GLN A 205 -7.31 -13.57 0.31
C GLN A 205 -7.78 -13.18 -1.09
N CYS A 206 -6.98 -12.40 -1.79
CA CYS A 206 -7.22 -12.03 -3.18
C CYS A 206 -5.91 -11.91 -3.96
N ASP A 207 -6.01 -11.85 -5.28
CA ASP A 207 -4.92 -11.36 -6.11
C ASP A 207 -4.80 -9.84 -5.91
N GLY A 208 -3.67 -9.42 -5.33
CA GLY A 208 -3.41 -8.01 -5.00
C GLY A 208 -2.96 -7.16 -6.21
N ASN A 209 -2.82 -7.77 -7.38
CA ASN A 209 -2.56 -7.07 -8.64
C ASN A 209 -3.70 -7.19 -9.65
N ASP A 210 -4.82 -7.82 -9.28
CA ASP A 210 -6.07 -7.79 -10.03
C ASP A 210 -7.02 -6.73 -9.44
N ILE A 211 -7.27 -5.67 -10.21
CA ILE A 211 -8.14 -4.54 -9.80
C ILE A 211 -9.56 -5.00 -9.49
N ALA A 212 -10.12 -5.93 -10.27
CA ALA A 212 -11.48 -6.42 -10.06
C ALA A 212 -11.58 -7.24 -8.76
N ALA A 213 -10.60 -8.11 -8.51
CA ALA A 213 -10.52 -8.89 -7.27
C ALA A 213 -10.33 -7.99 -6.03
N LEU A 214 -9.54 -6.94 -6.14
CA LEU A 214 -9.38 -5.95 -5.07
C LEU A 214 -10.69 -5.21 -4.78
N VAL A 215 -11.36 -4.69 -5.81
CA VAL A 215 -12.66 -3.99 -5.66
C VAL A 215 -13.67 -4.91 -5.01
N GLU A 216 -13.86 -6.14 -5.54
CA GLU A 216 -14.78 -7.12 -4.97
C GLU A 216 -14.47 -7.42 -3.49
N THR A 217 -13.19 -7.51 -3.13
CA THR A 217 -12.78 -7.81 -1.76
C THR A 217 -13.05 -6.63 -0.83
N PHE A 218 -12.70 -5.41 -1.23
CA PHE A 218 -12.90 -4.22 -0.42
C PHE A 218 -14.38 -3.86 -0.25
N ASP A 219 -15.23 -4.07 -1.24
CA ASP A 219 -16.66 -3.79 -1.17
C ASP A 219 -17.41 -4.66 -0.13
N ARG A 220 -16.77 -5.75 0.32
CA ARG A 220 -17.31 -6.65 1.36
C ARG A 220 -16.89 -6.28 2.78
N VAL A 221 -16.10 -5.22 2.96
CA VAL A 221 -15.66 -4.78 4.31
C VAL A 221 -16.80 -4.02 5.02
N PRO A 222 -17.11 -4.31 6.30
CA PRO A 222 -16.49 -5.31 7.17
C PRO A 222 -16.93 -6.74 6.83
N PHE A 223 -15.99 -7.70 6.87
CA PHE A 223 -16.29 -9.09 6.52
C PHE A 223 -17.18 -9.78 7.53
N GLU A 224 -16.96 -9.51 8.82
CA GLU A 224 -17.74 -10.04 9.93
C GLU A 224 -17.87 -8.98 11.03
N PRO A 225 -19.08 -8.68 11.52
CA PRO A 225 -19.26 -7.74 12.63
C PRO A 225 -18.46 -8.16 13.87
N GLY A 226 -17.81 -7.19 14.49
CA GLY A 226 -17.04 -7.41 15.72
C GLY A 226 -15.69 -8.10 15.52
N LYS A 227 -15.21 -8.30 14.27
CA LYS A 227 -13.88 -8.82 13.99
C LYS A 227 -13.07 -7.82 13.18
N PRO A 228 -11.78 -7.60 13.50
CA PRO A 228 -10.91 -6.85 12.61
C PRO A 228 -10.77 -7.58 11.26
N ASN A 229 -10.60 -6.84 10.19
CA ASN A 229 -10.52 -7.37 8.84
C ASN A 229 -9.07 -7.56 8.43
N LEU A 230 -8.74 -8.70 7.83
CA LEU A 230 -7.46 -8.93 7.18
C LEU A 230 -7.68 -9.23 5.70
N ILE A 231 -6.98 -8.50 4.85
CA ILE A 231 -6.84 -8.79 3.42
C ILE A 231 -5.41 -9.26 3.17
N LEU A 232 -5.25 -10.52 2.85
CA LEU A 232 -3.98 -11.07 2.37
C LEU A 232 -3.95 -10.90 0.85
N ALA A 233 -3.37 -9.80 0.40
CA ALA A 233 -3.24 -9.45 -1.01
C ALA A 233 -1.99 -10.13 -1.58
N ASN A 234 -2.19 -11.21 -2.34
CA ASN A 234 -1.10 -11.91 -3.01
C ASN A 234 -0.64 -11.07 -4.20
N THR A 235 0.56 -10.52 -4.12
CA THR A 235 1.12 -9.61 -5.11
C THR A 235 2.40 -10.17 -5.72
N VAL A 236 2.85 -9.52 -6.78
CA VAL A 236 4.16 -9.77 -7.40
C VAL A 236 5.07 -8.57 -7.11
N LYS A 237 6.19 -8.80 -6.43
CA LYS A 237 7.17 -7.74 -6.21
C LYS A 237 7.70 -7.24 -7.55
N GLY A 238 7.66 -5.91 -7.76
CA GLY A 238 8.08 -5.33 -9.04
C GLY A 238 7.07 -5.49 -10.17
N LYS A 239 5.78 -5.63 -9.86
CA LYS A 239 4.68 -5.90 -10.82
C LYS A 239 4.59 -4.90 -11.97
N GLY A 240 4.41 -5.44 -13.19
CA GLY A 240 4.14 -4.69 -14.42
C GLY A 240 5.34 -4.49 -15.32
N ILE A 241 6.53 -4.95 -14.93
CA ILE A 241 7.77 -4.82 -15.69
C ILE A 241 8.50 -6.15 -15.67
N SER A 242 8.71 -6.74 -16.84
CA SER A 242 9.14 -8.14 -16.98
C SER A 242 10.48 -8.47 -16.28
N PHE A 243 11.40 -7.53 -16.24
CA PHE A 243 12.72 -7.72 -15.65
C PHE A 243 12.82 -7.32 -14.17
N THR A 244 11.74 -6.81 -13.58
CA THR A 244 11.66 -6.46 -12.15
C THR A 244 10.84 -7.47 -11.35
N GLU A 245 9.89 -8.18 -11.98
CA GLU A 245 8.97 -9.10 -11.32
C GLU A 245 9.71 -10.23 -10.61
N ASN A 246 9.45 -10.39 -9.31
CA ASN A 246 10.02 -11.43 -8.45
C ASN A 246 11.56 -11.43 -8.36
N VAL A 247 12.21 -10.30 -8.62
CA VAL A 247 13.67 -10.17 -8.53
C VAL A 247 14.04 -9.43 -7.26
N VAL A 248 14.71 -10.11 -6.32
CA VAL A 248 15.12 -9.58 -5.01
C VAL A 248 15.92 -8.29 -5.13
N ALA A 249 16.84 -8.20 -6.09
CA ALA A 249 17.69 -7.03 -6.31
C ALA A 249 16.89 -5.73 -6.55
N TRP A 250 15.66 -5.83 -7.03
CA TRP A 250 14.77 -4.68 -7.24
C TRP A 250 14.08 -4.19 -5.96
N HIS A 251 14.42 -4.75 -4.80
CA HIS A 251 13.90 -4.20 -3.54
C HIS A 251 14.27 -2.72 -3.38
N HIS A 252 15.55 -2.39 -3.60
CA HIS A 252 16.07 -1.03 -3.47
C HIS A 252 17.03 -0.72 -4.64
N LYS A 253 16.57 -0.93 -5.86
CA LYS A 253 17.35 -0.63 -7.07
C LYS A 253 16.70 0.53 -7.82
N VAL A 254 17.50 1.51 -8.19
CA VAL A 254 17.14 2.59 -9.11
C VAL A 254 17.30 2.11 -10.55
N PRO A 255 16.34 2.30 -11.45
CA PRO A 255 16.50 1.96 -12.85
C PRO A 255 17.54 2.87 -13.52
N THR A 256 18.38 2.32 -14.39
CA THR A 256 19.21 3.09 -15.31
C THR A 256 18.35 3.73 -16.40
N ASP A 257 18.93 4.66 -17.21
CA ASP A 257 18.21 5.29 -18.34
C ASP A 257 17.66 4.24 -19.32
N ASP A 258 18.46 3.21 -19.65
CA ASP A 258 18.02 2.10 -20.51
C ASP A 258 16.91 1.27 -19.87
N GLU A 259 17.06 0.90 -18.59
CA GLU A 259 16.04 0.16 -17.86
C GLU A 259 14.74 0.97 -17.73
N LEU A 260 14.81 2.28 -17.45
CA LEU A 260 13.65 3.17 -17.43
C LEU A 260 12.96 3.20 -18.80
N SER A 261 13.71 3.42 -19.88
CA SER A 261 13.16 3.46 -21.23
C SER A 261 12.45 2.16 -21.61
N ARG A 262 13.04 1.01 -21.27
CA ARG A 262 12.43 -0.31 -21.51
C ARG A 262 11.17 -0.51 -20.68
N ALA A 263 11.20 -0.13 -19.41
CA ALA A 263 10.04 -0.23 -18.52
C ALA A 263 8.86 0.64 -19.02
N MET A 264 9.16 1.88 -19.47
CA MET A 264 8.14 2.74 -20.06
C MET A 264 7.50 2.11 -21.30
N ALA A 265 8.31 1.51 -22.18
CA ALA A 265 7.80 0.84 -23.37
C ALA A 265 6.92 -0.40 -23.05
N GLU A 266 7.21 -1.13 -21.97
CA GLU A 266 6.35 -2.23 -21.49
C GLU A 266 5.03 -1.68 -20.95
N LEU A 267 5.08 -0.62 -20.16
CA LEU A 267 3.87 0.01 -19.58
C LEU A 267 2.99 0.68 -20.66
N ASP A 268 3.58 1.26 -21.70
CA ASP A 268 2.84 1.81 -22.84
C ASP A 268 2.07 0.72 -23.60
N ARG A 269 2.69 -0.47 -23.77
CA ARG A 269 1.99 -1.61 -24.38
C ARG A 269 0.83 -2.09 -23.50
N ALA A 270 1.05 -2.20 -22.18
CA ALA A 270 -0.01 -2.58 -21.24
C ALA A 270 -1.18 -1.58 -21.25
N ALA A 271 -0.90 -0.27 -21.34
CA ALA A 271 -1.94 0.74 -21.49
C ALA A 271 -2.76 0.55 -22.78
N ALA A 272 -2.10 0.30 -23.91
CA ALA A 272 -2.77 0.06 -25.19
C ALA A 272 -3.65 -1.21 -25.17
N GLU A 273 -3.21 -2.27 -24.51
CA GLU A 273 -3.99 -3.51 -24.35
C GLU A 273 -5.29 -3.27 -23.55
N ILE A 274 -5.25 -2.45 -22.50
CA ILE A 274 -6.42 -2.09 -21.71
C ILE A 274 -7.44 -1.31 -22.58
N GLU A 275 -6.97 -0.46 -23.50
CA GLU A 275 -7.85 0.30 -24.39
C GLU A 275 -8.56 -0.59 -25.42
N VAL A 276 -7.91 -1.64 -25.90
CA VAL A 276 -8.48 -2.56 -26.90
C VAL A 276 -9.56 -3.47 -26.28
N MET A 277 -9.51 -3.73 -24.96
CA MET A 277 -10.48 -4.56 -24.24
C MET A 277 -11.76 -3.79 -23.86
N ALA A 278 -11.86 -2.52 -24.19
CA ALA A 278 -13.00 -1.63 -23.94
C ALA A 278 -14.03 -1.68 -25.05
#